data_5f1feb8f3c81468ddb05959ff8353e4a
#
_entry.id   5f1feb8f3c81468ddb05959ff8353e4a
#
_cell.length_a   1.000
_cell.length_b   1.000
_cell.length_c   1.000
_cell.angle_alpha   90.00
_cell.angle_beta   90.00
_cell.angle_gamma   90.00
#
_symmetry.space_group_name_H-M   'P 1'
#
loop_
_entity.id
_entity.type
_entity.pdbx_description
1 polymer ?
#
loop_
_entity_poly.entity_id
_entity_poly.type
_entity_poly.pdbx_seq_one_letter_code
_entity_poly.pdbx_strand_id
1 'polypeptide(L)'
;MRFPGRLSISISVALALMLGLVLNGAAMAGGRPISITLSGAAEAPGPADPDGSGTASFTFNPGLGEVCYDYTVTGVGPLLAAHIHVAPAGSPGPVVIPLPPSSATGGSGCVTADRDLIVAILRNPSAYYFNVHNADFPAGALRGQLSRNP
;
A
#
# COMPACT_ATOMS: atom_id res chain seq x y z
N MET A 1 -29.38 59.57 -63.14
CA MET A 1 -29.71 58.25 -62.63
C MET A 1 -28.54 57.75 -61.77
N ARG A 2 -28.73 57.65 -60.47
CA ARG A 2 -27.69 57.23 -59.53
C ARG A 2 -27.99 55.78 -59.12
N PHE A 3 -27.02 54.85 -59.33
CA PHE A 3 -27.11 53.49 -58.87
C PHE A 3 -26.63 53.40 -57.40
N PRO A 4 -27.32 52.69 -56.53
CA PRO A 4 -26.85 52.52 -55.14
C PRO A 4 -25.77 51.48 -55.04
N GLY A 5 -24.74 51.77 -54.24
CA GLY A 5 -23.61 50.92 -53.98
C GLY A 5 -24.01 49.66 -53.19
N ARG A 6 -23.41 48.56 -53.56
CA ARG A 6 -23.50 47.28 -52.83
C ARG A 6 -22.62 47.33 -51.60
N LEU A 7 -23.25 47.20 -50.44
CA LEU A 7 -22.59 47.02 -49.15
C LEU A 7 -22.13 45.57 -49.02
N SER A 8 -20.82 45.32 -49.10
CA SER A 8 -20.25 44.05 -48.88
C SER A 8 -20.09 43.80 -47.35
N ILE A 9 -20.87 42.88 -46.81
CA ILE A 9 -20.75 42.44 -45.44
C ILE A 9 -19.69 41.34 -45.40
N SER A 10 -18.49 41.66 -44.87
CA SER A 10 -17.45 40.70 -44.57
C SER A 10 -17.77 39.95 -43.30
N ILE A 11 -18.16 38.70 -43.37
CA ILE A 11 -18.35 37.81 -42.24
C ILE A 11 -16.99 37.27 -41.85
N SER A 12 -16.40 37.85 -40.79
CA SER A 12 -15.19 37.27 -40.16
C SER A 12 -15.59 36.11 -39.27
N VAL A 13 -15.33 34.89 -39.77
CA VAL A 13 -15.45 33.65 -38.94
C VAL A 13 -14.23 33.60 -38.02
N ALA A 14 -14.42 33.95 -36.76
CA ALA A 14 -13.43 33.75 -35.73
C ALA A 14 -13.47 32.25 -35.34
N LEU A 15 -12.49 31.46 -35.82
CA LEU A 15 -12.27 30.08 -35.40
C LEU A 15 -11.63 30.07 -34.02
N ALA A 16 -12.47 29.97 -32.98
CA ALA A 16 -11.99 29.77 -31.60
C ALA A 16 -11.43 28.34 -31.46
N LEU A 17 -10.10 28.20 -31.49
CA LEU A 17 -9.42 26.97 -31.12
C LEU A 17 -9.61 26.75 -29.61
N MET A 18 -10.61 25.95 -29.24
CA MET A 18 -10.72 25.39 -27.89
C MET A 18 -9.61 24.35 -27.73
N LEU A 19 -8.48 24.80 -27.15
CA LEU A 19 -7.42 23.90 -26.70
C LEU A 19 -7.94 23.17 -25.44
N GLY A 20 -8.60 22.04 -25.67
CA GLY A 20 -9.03 21.16 -24.60
C GLY A 20 -7.79 20.63 -23.85
N LEU A 21 -7.52 21.21 -22.68
CA LEU A 21 -6.53 20.66 -21.74
C LEU A 21 -7.06 19.30 -21.25
N VAL A 22 -6.65 18.23 -21.92
CA VAL A 22 -6.87 16.86 -21.42
C VAL A 22 -5.99 16.72 -20.19
N LEU A 23 -6.53 16.97 -19.02
CA LEU A 23 -5.95 16.53 -17.76
C LEU A 23 -5.97 15.00 -17.80
N ASN A 24 -4.88 14.40 -18.28
CA ASN A 24 -4.56 13.01 -18.00
C ASN A 24 -4.34 12.89 -16.50
N GLY A 25 -5.43 12.80 -15.74
CA GLY A 25 -5.39 12.25 -14.41
C GLY A 25 -4.86 10.83 -14.59
N ALA A 26 -3.56 10.62 -14.28
CA ALA A 26 -3.07 9.28 -14.04
C ALA A 26 -4.03 8.70 -12.98
N ALA A 27 -4.94 7.83 -13.41
CA ALA A 27 -5.66 6.98 -12.49
C ALA A 27 -4.53 6.22 -11.77
N MET A 28 -4.18 6.67 -10.56
CA MET A 28 -3.47 5.85 -9.62
C MET A 28 -4.30 4.59 -9.57
N ALA A 29 -3.80 3.50 -10.15
CA ALA A 29 -4.38 2.19 -9.97
C ALA A 29 -4.21 1.86 -8.49
N GLY A 30 -5.02 2.56 -7.66
CA GLY A 30 -4.98 2.52 -6.23
C GLY A 30 -5.33 1.10 -5.81
N GLY A 31 -4.32 0.34 -5.39
CA GLY A 31 -4.53 -0.90 -4.68
C GLY A 31 -5.42 -0.64 -3.46
N ARG A 32 -6.00 -1.68 -2.88
CA ARG A 32 -6.79 -1.54 -1.67
C ARG A 32 -5.86 -1.35 -0.46
N PRO A 33 -5.98 -0.25 0.28
CA PRO A 33 -5.17 -0.03 1.48
C PRO A 33 -5.66 -0.92 2.62
N ILE A 34 -4.71 -1.46 3.38
CA ILE A 34 -4.92 -2.14 4.65
C ILE A 34 -3.99 -1.49 5.67
N SER A 35 -4.53 -1.01 6.79
CA SER A 35 -3.73 -0.47 7.89
C SER A 35 -3.98 -1.28 9.15
N ILE A 36 -2.90 -1.57 9.90
CA ILE A 36 -2.94 -2.41 11.10
C ILE A 36 -2.07 -1.81 12.19
N THR A 37 -2.36 -2.17 13.43
CA THR A 37 -1.47 -1.96 14.59
C THR A 37 -0.66 -3.21 14.86
N LEU A 38 0.54 -3.03 15.43
CA LEU A 38 1.47 -4.09 15.80
C LEU A 38 1.67 -4.09 17.32
N SER A 39 1.71 -5.27 17.90
CA SER A 39 2.04 -5.46 19.32
C SER A 39 2.75 -6.79 19.53
N GLY A 40 3.56 -6.89 20.60
CA GLY A 40 4.15 -8.16 21.01
C GLY A 40 3.11 -9.16 21.49
N ALA A 41 2.05 -8.69 22.16
CA ALA A 41 0.96 -9.54 22.64
C ALA A 41 0.22 -10.32 21.52
N ALA A 42 0.30 -9.84 20.27
CA ALA A 42 -0.29 -10.51 19.11
C ALA A 42 0.63 -11.59 18.51
N GLU A 43 1.93 -11.64 18.90
CA GLU A 43 2.89 -12.60 18.34
C GLU A 43 2.65 -14.01 18.88
N ALA A 44 2.82 -14.98 18.00
CA ALA A 44 2.68 -16.39 18.32
C ALA A 44 3.59 -17.25 17.42
N PRO A 45 4.35 -18.21 18.02
CA PRO A 45 4.51 -18.39 19.46
C PRO A 45 5.41 -17.30 20.07
N GLY A 46 5.12 -16.95 21.35
CA GLY A 46 6.07 -16.12 22.11
C GLY A 46 7.36 -16.85 22.49
N PRO A 47 8.33 -16.15 23.12
CA PRO A 47 8.22 -14.77 23.59
C PRO A 47 8.31 -13.72 22.48
N ALA A 48 7.73 -12.54 22.75
CA ALA A 48 7.77 -11.38 21.89
C ALA A 48 8.06 -10.11 22.72
N ASP A 49 8.23 -8.97 22.07
CA ASP A 49 8.54 -7.71 22.74
C ASP A 49 7.33 -7.21 23.56
N PRO A 50 7.43 -7.13 24.91
CA PRO A 50 6.27 -6.77 25.73
C PRO A 50 5.92 -5.28 25.67
N ASP A 51 6.89 -4.43 25.38
CA ASP A 51 6.79 -2.96 25.46
C ASP A 51 6.71 -2.31 24.08
N GLY A 52 7.02 -3.06 23.05
CA GLY A 52 7.02 -2.60 21.68
C GLY A 52 5.63 -2.39 21.09
N SER A 53 5.52 -1.43 20.20
CA SER A 53 4.31 -1.15 19.42
C SER A 53 4.65 -0.62 18.03
N GLY A 54 3.68 -0.66 17.12
CA GLY A 54 3.88 -0.14 15.78
C GLY A 54 2.60 -0.02 14.97
N THR A 55 2.77 0.52 13.77
CA THR A 55 1.73 0.57 12.75
C THR A 55 2.30 0.14 11.40
N ALA A 56 1.48 -0.46 10.58
CA ALA A 56 1.82 -0.77 9.21
C ALA A 56 0.66 -0.47 8.27
N SER A 57 0.98 0.00 7.08
CA SER A 57 0.03 0.21 5.99
C SER A 57 0.53 -0.47 4.73
N PHE A 58 -0.39 -1.06 3.99
CA PHE A 58 -0.11 -1.80 2.76
C PHE A 58 -1.07 -1.36 1.67
N THR A 59 -0.58 -1.31 0.44
CA THR A 59 -1.41 -1.14 -0.76
C THR A 59 -1.19 -2.35 -1.66
N PHE A 60 -2.22 -3.17 -1.83
CA PHE A 60 -2.19 -4.39 -2.63
C PHE A 60 -2.74 -4.13 -4.03
N ASN A 61 -1.91 -4.29 -5.05
CA ASN A 61 -2.28 -4.07 -6.45
C ASN A 61 -2.11 -5.35 -7.29
N PRO A 62 -3.16 -6.17 -7.42
CA PRO A 62 -3.09 -7.40 -8.21
C PRO A 62 -2.91 -7.15 -9.72
N GLY A 63 -3.30 -5.96 -10.20
CA GLY A 63 -3.13 -5.58 -11.61
C GLY A 63 -1.67 -5.37 -12.00
N LEU A 64 -0.86 -4.87 -11.06
CA LEU A 64 0.59 -4.67 -11.23
C LEU A 64 1.43 -5.82 -10.67
N GLY A 65 0.84 -6.75 -9.90
CA GLY A 65 1.60 -7.76 -9.16
C GLY A 65 2.50 -7.10 -8.10
N GLU A 66 1.99 -6.07 -7.41
CA GLU A 66 2.79 -5.22 -6.53
C GLU A 66 2.12 -5.05 -5.16
N VAL A 67 2.96 -5.03 -4.13
CA VAL A 67 2.59 -4.67 -2.76
C VAL A 67 3.50 -3.54 -2.30
N CYS A 68 2.92 -2.35 -2.05
CA CYS A 68 3.62 -1.25 -1.41
C CYS A 68 3.33 -1.26 0.09
N TYR A 69 4.33 -0.89 0.88
CA TYR A 69 4.26 -0.93 2.33
C TYR A 69 4.95 0.28 2.97
N ASP A 70 4.46 0.64 4.13
CA ASP A 70 5.08 1.57 5.05
C ASP A 70 4.78 1.10 6.47
N TYR A 71 5.81 0.95 7.32
CA TYR A 71 5.63 0.59 8.71
C TYR A 71 6.65 1.27 9.61
N THR A 72 6.23 1.56 10.83
CA THR A 72 7.07 2.12 11.89
C THR A 72 6.81 1.40 13.20
N VAL A 73 7.87 1.27 14.00
CA VAL A 73 7.83 0.65 15.33
C VAL A 73 8.52 1.52 16.37
N THR A 74 8.11 1.39 17.60
CA THR A 74 8.70 2.07 18.77
C THR A 74 8.84 1.08 19.92
N GLY A 75 9.83 1.30 20.80
CA GLY A 75 10.07 0.44 21.95
C GLY A 75 10.73 -0.89 21.63
N VAL A 76 11.16 -1.14 20.39
CA VAL A 76 11.86 -2.35 19.96
C VAL A 76 13.31 -2.04 19.59
N GLY A 77 14.20 -3.03 19.69
CA GLY A 77 15.57 -2.97 19.17
C GLY A 77 15.61 -2.86 17.64
N PRO A 78 16.81 -2.61 17.06
CA PRO A 78 16.95 -2.47 15.61
C PRO A 78 16.36 -3.65 14.84
N LEU A 79 15.54 -3.34 13.84
CA LEU A 79 14.88 -4.35 13.02
C LEU A 79 15.88 -5.06 12.10
N LEU A 80 15.75 -6.37 11.97
CA LEU A 80 16.54 -7.22 11.08
C LEU A 80 15.72 -7.75 9.90
N ALA A 81 14.42 -7.98 10.10
CA ALA A 81 13.54 -8.51 9.07
C ALA A 81 12.07 -8.12 9.34
N ALA A 82 11.27 -8.17 8.29
CA ALA A 82 9.82 -8.03 8.36
C ALA A 82 9.16 -8.79 7.20
N HIS A 83 8.00 -9.39 7.46
CA HIS A 83 7.34 -10.26 6.49
C HIS A 83 5.82 -10.23 6.62
N ILE A 84 5.13 -10.56 5.51
CA ILE A 84 3.76 -11.07 5.58
C ILE A 84 3.82 -12.59 5.58
N HIS A 85 3.04 -13.20 6.45
CA HIS A 85 2.89 -14.64 6.63
C HIS A 85 1.44 -15.08 6.38
N VAL A 86 1.23 -16.36 6.10
CA VAL A 86 -0.10 -16.96 6.01
C VAL A 86 -0.39 -17.80 7.25
N ALA A 87 -1.20 -17.28 8.17
CA ALA A 87 -1.83 -17.98 9.27
C ALA A 87 -2.91 -17.09 9.94
N PRO A 88 -3.91 -17.67 10.60
CA PRO A 88 -4.84 -16.92 11.44
C PRO A 88 -4.17 -16.41 12.71
N ALA A 89 -4.84 -15.50 13.42
CA ALA A 89 -4.38 -14.99 14.70
C ALA A 89 -4.08 -16.12 15.69
N GLY A 90 -3.01 -15.98 16.48
CA GLY A 90 -2.56 -16.96 17.47
C GLY A 90 -1.83 -18.18 16.91
N SER A 91 -1.58 -18.26 15.60
CA SER A 91 -0.85 -19.37 14.96
C SER A 91 0.33 -18.84 14.14
N PRO A 92 1.50 -19.50 14.18
CA PRO A 92 2.59 -19.21 13.27
C PRO A 92 2.28 -19.74 11.86
N GLY A 93 2.91 -19.17 10.84
CA GLY A 93 2.80 -19.62 9.48
C GLY A 93 4.01 -19.29 8.63
N PRO A 94 4.13 -19.83 7.42
CA PRO A 94 5.25 -19.55 6.53
C PRO A 94 5.21 -18.10 6.01
N VAL A 95 6.40 -17.56 5.71
CA VAL A 95 6.55 -16.27 5.00
C VAL A 95 5.99 -16.41 3.60
N VAL A 96 5.21 -15.43 3.18
CA VAL A 96 4.68 -15.34 1.82
C VAL A 96 5.17 -14.08 1.07
N ILE A 97 5.45 -12.98 1.78
CA ILE A 97 6.01 -11.75 1.19
C ILE A 97 7.06 -11.16 2.13
N PRO A 98 8.34 -11.08 1.72
CA PRO A 98 9.36 -10.34 2.47
C PRO A 98 9.19 -8.84 2.25
N LEU A 99 9.30 -8.06 3.34
CA LEU A 99 9.15 -6.60 3.36
C LEU A 99 10.30 -5.98 4.16
N PRO A 100 11.53 -5.96 3.62
CA PRO A 100 12.73 -5.64 4.39
C PRO A 100 12.65 -4.25 5.03
N PRO A 101 13.19 -4.07 6.25
CA PRO A 101 13.33 -2.75 6.86
C PRO A 101 14.28 -1.88 6.06
N SER A 102 13.99 -0.58 5.98
CA SER A 102 14.85 0.45 5.39
C SER A 102 15.55 1.31 6.46
N SER A 103 15.19 1.10 7.73
CA SER A 103 15.79 1.74 8.91
C SER A 103 15.74 0.80 10.11
N ALA A 104 16.37 1.23 11.23
CA ALA A 104 16.33 0.47 12.48
C ALA A 104 14.92 0.35 13.09
N THR A 105 14.00 1.23 12.73
CA THR A 105 12.66 1.34 13.35
C THR A 105 11.52 1.31 12.34
N GLY A 106 11.78 0.88 11.10
CA GLY A 106 10.73 0.83 10.10
C GLY A 106 11.22 0.47 8.70
N GLY A 107 10.28 0.41 7.78
CA GLY A 107 10.56 0.17 6.37
C GLY A 107 9.45 0.68 5.49
N SER A 108 9.82 1.09 4.28
CA SER A 108 8.88 1.50 3.25
C SER A 108 9.41 1.14 1.86
N GLY A 109 8.51 0.88 0.95
CA GLY A 109 8.85 0.53 -0.43
C GLY A 109 7.72 -0.24 -1.11
N CYS A 110 8.04 -0.77 -2.29
CA CYS A 110 7.16 -1.66 -3.02
C CYS A 110 7.94 -2.92 -3.42
N VAL A 111 7.27 -4.06 -3.38
CA VAL A 111 7.81 -5.37 -3.79
C VAL A 111 6.88 -6.03 -4.79
N THR A 112 7.44 -6.82 -5.68
CA THR A 112 6.65 -7.68 -6.58
C THR A 112 6.15 -8.90 -5.79
N ALA A 113 4.89 -9.24 -6.00
CA ALA A 113 4.29 -10.44 -5.43
C ALA A 113 3.37 -11.11 -6.45
N ASP A 114 3.16 -12.41 -6.26
CA ASP A 114 2.27 -13.18 -7.13
C ASP A 114 0.85 -12.60 -7.10
N ARG A 115 0.25 -12.45 -8.28
CA ARG A 115 -1.09 -11.87 -8.44
C ARG A 115 -2.15 -12.64 -7.67
N ASP A 116 -2.10 -13.97 -7.70
CA ASP A 116 -3.12 -14.79 -7.06
C ASP A 116 -2.96 -14.77 -5.54
N LEU A 117 -1.73 -14.65 -5.04
CA LEU A 117 -1.46 -14.39 -3.62
C LEU A 117 -2.04 -13.04 -3.18
N ILE A 118 -1.82 -11.97 -3.95
CA ILE A 118 -2.39 -10.65 -3.65
C ILE A 118 -3.93 -10.72 -3.62
N VAL A 119 -4.54 -11.41 -4.58
CA VAL A 119 -6.00 -11.62 -4.61
C VAL A 119 -6.48 -12.44 -3.41
N ALA A 120 -5.72 -13.47 -2.98
CA ALA A 120 -6.04 -14.28 -1.80
C ALA A 120 -6.01 -13.43 -0.52
N ILE A 121 -4.97 -12.59 -0.34
CA ILE A 121 -4.88 -11.65 0.79
C ILE A 121 -6.07 -10.69 0.79
N LEU A 122 -6.40 -10.08 -0.35
CA LEU A 122 -7.52 -9.15 -0.45
C LEU A 122 -8.88 -9.80 -0.20
N ARG A 123 -9.04 -11.08 -0.50
CA ARG A 123 -10.29 -11.83 -0.23
C ARG A 123 -10.46 -12.20 1.23
N ASN A 124 -9.38 -12.63 1.88
CA ASN A 124 -9.37 -13.04 3.27
C ASN A 124 -8.13 -12.54 4.03
N PRO A 125 -8.05 -11.21 4.30
CA PRO A 125 -6.87 -10.65 4.96
C PRO A 125 -6.62 -11.24 6.34
N SER A 126 -7.65 -11.63 7.09
CA SER A 126 -7.52 -12.22 8.42
C SER A 126 -6.83 -13.61 8.44
N ALA A 127 -6.59 -14.22 7.28
CA ALA A 127 -5.74 -15.40 7.15
C ALA A 127 -4.24 -15.07 7.03
N TYR A 128 -3.88 -13.78 7.08
CA TYR A 128 -2.50 -13.31 6.93
C TYR A 128 -2.15 -12.35 8.05
N TYR A 129 -0.86 -12.30 8.40
CA TYR A 129 -0.35 -11.34 9.37
C TYR A 129 0.98 -10.75 8.90
N PHE A 130 1.29 -9.57 9.39
CA PHE A 130 2.58 -8.94 9.25
C PHE A 130 3.31 -8.99 10.59
N ASN A 131 4.61 -9.27 10.57
CA ASN A 131 5.46 -9.18 11.76
C ASN A 131 6.83 -8.58 11.43
N VAL A 132 7.50 -8.12 12.49
CA VAL A 132 8.87 -7.63 12.46
C VAL A 132 9.73 -8.42 13.43
N HIS A 133 11.02 -8.52 13.13
CA HIS A 133 11.99 -9.30 13.87
C HIS A 133 13.21 -8.45 14.24
N ASN A 134 13.81 -8.70 15.40
CA ASN A 134 15.08 -8.14 15.82
C ASN A 134 15.96 -9.22 16.48
N ALA A 135 17.11 -8.81 17.01
CA ALA A 135 18.06 -9.78 17.60
C ALA A 135 17.51 -10.42 18.88
N ASP A 136 16.71 -9.69 19.68
CA ASP A 136 16.16 -10.19 20.95
C ASP A 136 14.97 -11.12 20.70
N PHE A 137 14.21 -10.89 19.63
CA PHE A 137 13.03 -11.66 19.27
C PHE A 137 13.12 -12.14 17.80
N PRO A 138 13.99 -13.13 17.53
CA PRO A 138 14.22 -13.62 16.16
C PRO A 138 13.02 -14.40 15.57
N ALA A 139 12.11 -14.90 16.41
CA ALA A 139 10.87 -15.55 15.97
C ALA A 139 9.75 -14.54 15.65
N GLY A 140 9.83 -13.32 16.18
CA GLY A 140 8.91 -12.21 15.99
C GLY A 140 8.88 -11.30 17.19
N ALA A 141 9.16 -10.01 16.98
CA ALA A 141 9.09 -8.98 18.03
C ALA A 141 7.67 -8.42 18.15
N LEU A 142 7.08 -7.99 17.04
CA LEU A 142 5.72 -7.45 16.98
C LEU A 142 4.97 -8.06 15.81
N ARG A 143 3.66 -8.28 16.00
CA ARG A 143 2.75 -8.80 14.99
C ARG A 143 1.46 -7.99 14.91
N GLY A 144 0.87 -7.92 13.72
CA GLY A 144 -0.48 -7.46 13.47
C GLY A 144 -1.18 -8.32 12.44
N GLN A 145 -2.40 -8.77 12.75
CA GLN A 145 -3.23 -9.50 11.80
C GLN A 145 -3.75 -8.55 10.74
N LEU A 146 -3.67 -8.92 9.46
CA LEU A 146 -4.27 -8.12 8.40
C LEU A 146 -5.80 -8.12 8.58
N SER A 147 -6.41 -6.97 8.40
CA SER A 147 -7.87 -6.82 8.48
C SER A 147 -8.34 -5.80 7.45
N ARG A 148 -9.56 -5.95 6.97
CA ARG A 148 -10.18 -4.85 6.21
C ARG A 148 -10.45 -3.72 7.18
N ASN A 149 -10.03 -2.51 6.82
CA ASN A 149 -10.51 -1.34 7.55
C ASN A 149 -12.04 -1.31 7.44
N PRO A 150 -12.75 -1.10 8.56
CA PRO A 150 -14.21 -1.00 8.57
C PRO A 150 -14.71 0.16 7.72
#